data_43a0f09d9d1773e31fbbb9228977ad55
#
_entry.id   43a0f09d9d1773e31fbbb9228977ad55
#
_cell.length_a   1.000
_cell.length_b   1.000
_cell.length_c   1.000
_cell.angle_alpha   90.00
_cell.angle_beta   90.00
_cell.angle_gamma   90.00
#
_symmetry.space_group_name_H-M   'P 1'
#
loop_
_entity.id
_entity.type
_entity.pdbx_description
1 polymer ?
#
loop_
_entity_poly.entity_id
_entity_poly.type
_entity_poly.pdbx_seq_one_letter_code
_entity_poly.pdbx_strand_id
1 'polypeptide(L)'
;MPLQRVYGVEVPIERTVEFLTWFLETVPIEPIWLCPLRLRDDRSWPLYPIRPHQTYVNVGFWSSVPIGPEPGYTNKMIERKVSDLDGHKSLYSDAFYAADEFAALYGGETYTTVKKAYDPDSRFLDLYAKAVRRQ
;
A
#
# COMPACT_ATOMS: atom_id res chain seq x y z
N MET A 1 -10.96 24.63 2.92
CA MET A 1 -9.81 23.88 3.45
C MET A 1 -9.40 22.85 2.42
N PRO A 2 -8.16 22.80 1.97
CA PRO A 2 -7.73 21.81 0.99
C PRO A 2 -7.82 20.39 1.58
N LEU A 3 -8.25 19.43 0.75
CA LEU A 3 -8.46 18.04 1.12
C LEU A 3 -7.47 17.14 0.38
N GLN A 4 -7.02 16.07 1.03
CA GLN A 4 -6.27 14.99 0.40
C GLN A 4 -7.08 13.69 0.44
N ARG A 5 -6.97 12.89 -0.62
CA ARG A 5 -7.59 11.56 -0.68
C ARG A 5 -6.76 10.55 0.11
N VAL A 6 -7.45 9.63 0.76
CA VAL A 6 -6.88 8.50 1.47
C VAL A 6 -7.51 7.20 0.97
N TYR A 7 -6.74 6.10 0.97
CA TYR A 7 -7.11 4.86 0.33
C TYR A 7 -6.65 3.64 1.14
N GLY A 8 -7.22 2.47 0.80
CA GLY A 8 -7.09 1.23 1.53
C GLY A 8 -5.69 0.62 1.58
N VAL A 9 -5.54 -0.25 2.54
CA VAL A 9 -4.31 -0.99 2.87
C VAL A 9 -4.64 -2.45 3.16
N GLU A 10 -3.62 -3.30 3.18
CA GLU A 10 -3.72 -4.69 3.61
C GLU A 10 -2.88 -4.91 4.87
N VAL A 11 -3.50 -5.48 5.89
CA VAL A 11 -2.81 -5.87 7.13
C VAL A 11 -3.03 -7.34 7.42
N PRO A 12 -2.06 -8.06 8.02
CA PRO A 12 -2.26 -9.42 8.50
C PRO A 12 -3.48 -9.49 9.42
N ILE A 13 -4.26 -10.56 9.32
CA ILE A 13 -5.53 -10.69 10.07
C ILE A 13 -5.30 -10.56 11.57
N GLU A 14 -4.18 -11.05 12.08
CA GLU A 14 -3.81 -10.99 13.50
C GLU A 14 -3.54 -9.56 13.98
N ARG A 15 -3.23 -8.65 13.05
CA ARG A 15 -2.92 -7.25 13.34
C ARG A 15 -4.08 -6.29 13.02
N THR A 16 -5.17 -6.83 12.48
CA THR A 16 -6.29 -6.02 12.01
C THR A 16 -6.96 -5.22 13.13
N VAL A 17 -7.15 -5.82 14.30
CA VAL A 17 -7.76 -5.12 15.45
C VAL A 17 -6.89 -3.96 15.90
N GLU A 18 -5.57 -4.15 16.01
CA GLU A 18 -4.63 -3.09 16.38
C GLU A 18 -4.67 -1.94 15.36
N PHE A 19 -4.66 -2.28 14.06
CA PHE A 19 -4.75 -1.28 13.00
C PHE A 19 -6.06 -0.48 13.08
N LEU A 20 -7.20 -1.16 13.20
CA LEU A 20 -8.51 -0.52 13.23
C LEU A 20 -8.69 0.38 14.44
N THR A 21 -8.25 -0.07 15.63
CA THR A 21 -8.30 0.75 16.84
C THR A 21 -7.53 2.05 16.65
N TRP A 22 -6.28 1.94 16.22
CA TRP A 22 -5.44 3.10 15.93
C TRP A 22 -6.05 3.99 14.84
N PHE A 23 -6.56 3.38 13.75
CA PHE A 23 -7.08 4.12 12.60
C PHE A 23 -8.32 4.95 12.98
N LEU A 24 -9.28 4.36 13.67
CA LEU A 24 -10.51 5.05 14.06
C LEU A 24 -10.28 6.18 15.06
N GLU A 25 -9.25 6.05 15.90
CA GLU A 25 -8.85 7.12 16.82
C GLU A 25 -8.10 8.26 16.12
N THR A 26 -7.31 7.94 15.08
CA THR A 26 -6.37 8.86 14.44
C THR A 26 -6.91 9.47 13.15
N VAL A 27 -7.65 8.67 12.38
CA VAL A 27 -8.19 9.04 11.06
C VAL A 27 -9.68 8.70 11.04
N PRO A 28 -10.54 9.56 11.58
CA PRO A 28 -11.97 9.27 11.78
C PRO A 28 -12.73 9.28 10.44
N ILE A 29 -12.56 8.24 9.64
CA ILE A 29 -13.23 8.04 8.36
C ILE A 29 -14.19 6.86 8.47
N GLU A 30 -15.41 7.07 8.06
CA GLU A 30 -16.46 6.05 7.94
C GLU A 30 -17.23 6.26 6.62
N PRO A 31 -17.77 5.18 6.02
CA PRO A 31 -17.62 3.78 6.41
C PRO A 31 -16.25 3.20 6.03
N ILE A 32 -15.86 2.12 6.72
CA ILE A 32 -14.70 1.29 6.38
C ILE A 32 -15.18 -0.02 5.79
N TRP A 33 -14.57 -0.44 4.68
CA TRP A 33 -14.81 -1.74 4.08
C TRP A 33 -13.71 -2.73 4.50
N LEU A 34 -14.11 -3.94 4.93
CA LEU A 34 -13.20 -4.99 5.31
C LEU A 34 -13.37 -6.18 4.37
N CYS A 35 -12.29 -6.58 3.71
CA CYS A 35 -12.28 -7.70 2.80
C CYS A 35 -11.12 -8.66 3.15
N PRO A 36 -11.40 -9.82 3.75
CA PRO A 36 -10.38 -10.85 3.95
C PRO A 36 -9.89 -11.37 2.60
N LEU A 37 -8.56 -11.53 2.47
CA LEU A 37 -7.95 -12.07 1.27
C LEU A 37 -6.77 -12.99 1.61
N ARG A 38 -6.57 -14.01 0.79
CA ARG A 38 -5.50 -14.99 0.94
C ARG A 38 -5.13 -15.54 -0.42
N LEU A 39 -3.88 -15.92 -0.62
CA LEU A 39 -3.48 -16.64 -1.81
C LEU A 39 -4.24 -17.96 -1.91
N ARG A 40 -4.64 -18.30 -3.12
CA ARG A 40 -5.39 -19.53 -3.43
C ARG A 40 -4.57 -20.78 -3.15
N ASP A 41 -3.26 -20.70 -3.36
CA ASP A 41 -2.30 -21.79 -3.24
C ASP A 41 -0.98 -21.29 -2.64
N ASP A 42 0.01 -22.19 -2.55
CA ASP A 42 1.30 -21.93 -1.91
C ASP A 42 2.30 -21.18 -2.80
N ARG A 43 1.92 -20.81 -4.02
CA ARG A 43 2.78 -20.05 -4.91
C ARG A 43 2.99 -18.63 -4.39
N SER A 44 4.23 -18.20 -4.38
CA SER A 44 4.54 -16.79 -4.08
C SER A 44 4.22 -15.90 -5.28
N TRP A 45 3.89 -14.66 -5.00
CA TRP A 45 3.68 -13.60 -5.99
C TRP A 45 4.78 -12.55 -5.82
N PRO A 46 5.92 -12.71 -6.49
CA PRO A 46 7.12 -11.91 -6.19
C PRO A 46 6.98 -10.42 -6.47
N LEU A 47 5.95 -10.01 -7.22
CA LEU A 47 5.69 -8.60 -7.53
C LEU A 47 4.65 -7.95 -6.61
N TYR A 48 4.08 -8.72 -5.68
CA TYR A 48 3.10 -8.21 -4.72
C TYR A 48 3.27 -8.88 -3.36
N PRO A 49 3.29 -8.13 -2.24
CA PRO A 49 3.75 -8.62 -0.94
C PRO A 49 2.70 -9.44 -0.16
N ILE A 50 1.98 -10.33 -0.84
CA ILE A 50 1.11 -11.33 -0.18
C ILE A 50 1.90 -12.62 0.01
N ARG A 51 1.97 -13.10 1.25
CA ARG A 51 2.68 -14.34 1.61
C ARG A 51 1.75 -15.55 1.53
N PRO A 52 2.23 -16.72 1.09
CA PRO A 52 1.50 -17.98 1.22
C PRO A 52 1.12 -18.25 2.69
N HIS A 53 -0.03 -18.90 2.89
CA HIS A 53 -0.58 -19.28 4.20
C HIS A 53 -0.97 -18.10 5.13
N GLN A 54 -0.68 -16.85 4.75
CA GLN A 54 -1.10 -15.67 5.50
C GLN A 54 -2.45 -15.15 4.99
N THR A 55 -3.39 -14.93 5.91
CA THR A 55 -4.60 -14.17 5.62
C THR A 55 -4.36 -12.70 5.91
N TYR A 56 -4.73 -11.85 4.98
CA TYR A 56 -4.74 -10.40 5.14
C TYR A 56 -6.17 -9.87 5.19
N VAL A 57 -6.36 -8.72 5.75
CA VAL A 57 -7.61 -7.95 5.61
C VAL A 57 -7.29 -6.69 4.83
N ASN A 58 -7.91 -6.55 3.66
CA ASN A 58 -7.94 -5.28 2.96
C ASN A 58 -8.90 -4.36 3.71
N VAL A 59 -8.36 -3.28 4.24
CA VAL A 59 -9.12 -2.23 4.91
C VAL A 59 -9.30 -1.10 3.91
N GLY A 60 -10.47 -1.03 3.31
CA GLY A 60 -10.82 -0.05 2.28
C GLY A 60 -11.47 1.19 2.89
N PHE A 61 -10.97 2.35 2.52
CA PHE A 61 -11.55 3.63 2.84
C PHE A 61 -11.34 4.59 1.67
N TRP A 62 -12.41 5.17 1.20
CA TRP A 62 -12.40 6.11 0.06
C TRP A 62 -12.98 7.43 0.50
N SER A 63 -12.14 8.25 1.07
CA SER A 63 -12.55 9.54 1.59
C SER A 63 -11.48 10.59 1.39
N SER A 64 -11.78 11.78 1.84
CA SER A 64 -10.86 12.91 1.84
C SER A 64 -10.76 13.45 3.25
N VAL A 65 -9.54 13.72 3.66
CA VAL A 65 -9.24 14.34 4.96
C VAL A 65 -8.59 15.70 4.74
N PRO A 66 -8.64 16.60 5.72
CA PRO A 66 -7.87 17.83 5.65
C PRO A 66 -6.39 17.56 5.43
N ILE A 67 -5.77 18.37 4.59
CA ILE A 67 -4.30 18.34 4.45
C ILE A 67 -3.70 18.70 5.80
N GLY A 68 -2.86 17.82 6.33
CA GLY A 68 -2.12 18.01 7.56
C GLY A 68 -0.97 19.03 7.39
N PRO A 69 0.09 18.92 8.22
CA PRO A 69 1.23 19.83 8.17
C PRO A 69 1.92 19.91 6.79
N GLU A 70 1.83 18.82 6.01
CA GLU A 70 2.37 18.74 4.65
C GLU A 70 1.47 17.88 3.75
N PRO A 71 1.56 18.03 2.41
CA PRO A 71 0.87 17.16 1.47
C PRO A 71 1.24 15.69 1.68
N GLY A 72 0.23 14.82 1.73
CA GLY A 72 0.43 13.38 1.94
C GLY A 72 0.62 12.97 3.40
N TYR A 73 0.61 13.88 4.36
CA TYR A 73 0.87 13.58 5.78
C TYR A 73 0.07 12.38 6.31
N THR A 74 -1.24 12.41 6.16
CA THR A 74 -2.11 11.32 6.64
C THR A 74 -1.81 9.99 5.93
N ASN A 75 -1.57 10.01 4.60
CA ASN A 75 -1.20 8.82 3.86
C ASN A 75 0.15 8.25 4.32
N LYS A 76 1.16 9.09 4.50
CA LYS A 76 2.48 8.66 5.03
C LYS A 76 2.36 8.05 6.42
N MET A 77 1.54 8.64 7.27
CA MET A 77 1.27 8.14 8.62
C MET A 77 0.59 6.76 8.59
N ILE A 78 -0.40 6.58 7.71
CA ILE A 78 -1.07 5.30 7.51
C ILE A 78 -0.08 4.26 6.96
N GLU A 79 0.71 4.59 5.94
CA GLU A 79 1.72 3.69 5.36
C GLU A 79 2.74 3.23 6.41
N ARG A 80 3.23 4.14 7.25
CA ARG A 80 4.15 3.79 8.35
C ARG A 80 3.51 2.82 9.33
N LYS A 81 2.29 3.12 9.80
CA LYS A 81 1.57 2.22 10.72
C LYS A 81 1.33 0.85 10.12
N VAL A 82 1.00 0.78 8.84
CA VAL A 82 0.80 -0.49 8.12
C VAL A 82 2.12 -1.27 8.00
N SER A 83 3.22 -0.60 7.67
CA SER A 83 4.56 -1.22 7.63
C SER A 83 4.97 -1.76 9.00
N ASP A 84 4.72 -1.03 10.09
CA ASP A 84 4.99 -1.47 11.48
C ASP A 84 4.17 -2.71 11.86
N LEU A 85 3.09 -2.99 11.15
CA LEU A 85 2.20 -4.14 11.36
C LEU A 85 2.42 -5.27 10.33
N ASP A 86 3.54 -5.27 9.61
CA ASP A 86 3.83 -6.22 8.53
C ASP A 86 2.80 -6.22 7.38
N GLY A 87 2.10 -5.13 7.22
CA GLY A 87 1.14 -4.90 6.15
C GLY A 87 1.76 -4.15 4.96
N HIS A 88 0.93 -3.83 4.00
CA HIS A 88 1.31 -3.09 2.81
C HIS A 88 0.13 -2.33 2.22
N LYS A 89 0.40 -1.53 1.21
CA LYS A 89 -0.61 -0.73 0.52
C LYS A 89 -0.90 -1.28 -0.86
N SER A 90 -2.17 -1.27 -1.25
CA SER A 90 -2.56 -1.50 -2.64
C SER A 90 -2.14 -0.31 -3.52
N LEU A 91 -1.47 -0.59 -4.65
CA LEU A 91 -0.88 0.44 -5.50
C LEU A 91 -1.86 1.04 -6.54
N TYR A 92 -3.17 0.97 -6.32
CA TYR A 92 -4.15 1.68 -7.14
C TYR A 92 -4.35 3.15 -6.70
N SER A 93 -3.60 3.59 -5.71
CA SER A 93 -3.60 4.95 -5.19
C SER A 93 -2.18 5.45 -4.96
N ASP A 94 -2.05 6.75 -4.72
CA ASP A 94 -0.76 7.38 -4.43
C ASP A 94 -0.06 6.73 -3.24
N ALA A 95 1.22 6.42 -3.40
CA ALA A 95 2.11 5.92 -2.35
C ALA A 95 3.20 6.96 -2.02
N PHE A 96 3.79 6.84 -0.84
CA PHE A 96 4.76 7.80 -0.33
C PHE A 96 6.03 7.12 0.21
N TYR A 97 6.23 5.85 -0.08
CA TYR A 97 7.41 5.08 0.33
C TYR A 97 8.72 5.66 -0.20
N ALA A 98 9.81 5.50 0.55
CA ALA A 98 11.15 5.68 0.00
C ALA A 98 11.45 4.63 -1.09
N ALA A 99 12.40 4.90 -1.97
CA ALA A 99 12.64 4.04 -3.14
C ALA A 99 13.11 2.62 -2.76
N ASP A 100 13.95 2.51 -1.75
CA ASP A 100 14.45 1.25 -1.21
C ASP A 100 13.36 0.43 -0.51
N GLU A 101 12.53 1.09 0.29
CA GLU A 101 11.37 0.48 0.95
C GLU A 101 10.35 -0.02 -0.09
N PHE A 102 10.04 0.81 -1.08
CA PHE A 102 9.15 0.43 -2.17
C PHE A 102 9.69 -0.78 -2.95
N ALA A 103 10.97 -0.78 -3.28
CA ALA A 103 11.60 -1.90 -3.98
C ALA A 103 11.54 -3.19 -3.15
N ALA A 104 11.79 -3.12 -1.84
CA ALA A 104 11.70 -4.26 -0.94
C ALA A 104 10.28 -4.85 -0.89
N LEU A 105 9.24 -4.01 -0.91
CA LEU A 105 7.84 -4.44 -0.87
C LEU A 105 7.34 -4.98 -2.23
N TYR A 106 7.66 -4.32 -3.34
CA TYR A 106 7.00 -4.53 -4.64
C TYR A 106 7.93 -5.12 -5.70
N GLY A 107 8.69 -6.14 -5.32
CA GLY A 107 9.37 -7.04 -6.24
C GLY A 107 10.83 -6.76 -6.55
N GLY A 108 11.40 -5.64 -6.15
CA GLY A 108 12.84 -5.36 -6.21
C GLY A 108 13.51 -5.77 -7.53
N GLU A 109 14.51 -6.66 -7.44
CA GLU A 109 15.24 -7.17 -8.59
C GLU A 109 14.37 -7.96 -9.57
N THR A 110 13.37 -8.70 -9.07
CA THR A 110 12.42 -9.43 -9.92
C THR A 110 11.65 -8.47 -10.80
N TYR A 111 11.13 -7.36 -10.23
CA TYR A 111 10.47 -6.32 -11.00
C TYR A 111 11.42 -5.71 -12.06
N THR A 112 12.64 -5.39 -11.67
CA THR A 112 13.65 -4.84 -12.60
C THR A 112 13.94 -5.77 -13.77
N THR A 113 14.06 -7.07 -13.50
CA THR A 113 14.29 -8.10 -14.53
C THR A 113 13.12 -8.19 -15.50
N VAL A 114 11.88 -8.26 -14.96
CA VAL A 114 10.65 -8.29 -15.78
C VAL A 114 10.51 -7.01 -16.60
N LYS A 115 10.73 -5.85 -15.99
CA LYS A 115 10.66 -4.56 -16.68
C LYS A 115 11.63 -4.48 -17.86
N LYS A 116 12.88 -4.90 -17.69
CA LYS A 116 13.89 -4.94 -18.76
C LYS A 116 13.51 -5.91 -19.89
N ALA A 117 12.93 -7.06 -19.56
CA ALA A 117 12.55 -8.06 -20.54
C ALA A 117 11.37 -7.61 -21.42
N TYR A 118 10.37 -6.93 -20.83
CA TYR A 118 9.15 -6.58 -21.53
C TYR A 118 9.06 -5.11 -21.98
N ASP A 119 9.92 -4.25 -21.45
CA ASP A 119 10.03 -2.85 -21.85
C ASP A 119 11.49 -2.39 -21.88
N PRO A 120 12.31 -3.00 -22.78
CA PRO A 120 13.76 -2.74 -22.86
C PRO A 120 14.07 -1.29 -23.20
N ASP A 121 13.19 -0.62 -23.95
CA ASP A 121 13.38 0.76 -24.37
C ASP A 121 12.79 1.78 -23.36
N SER A 122 12.30 1.30 -22.20
CA SER A 122 11.71 2.14 -21.14
C SER A 122 10.61 3.08 -21.66
N ARG A 123 9.72 2.57 -22.52
CA ARG A 123 8.60 3.32 -23.10
C ARG A 123 7.52 3.65 -22.09
N PHE A 124 7.40 2.87 -21.03
CA PHE A 124 6.45 3.05 -19.95
C PHE A 124 7.16 3.43 -18.67
N LEU A 125 6.52 4.24 -17.84
CA LEU A 125 7.00 4.55 -16.51
C LEU A 125 7.19 3.25 -15.70
N ASP A 126 8.19 3.22 -14.85
CA ASP A 126 8.30 2.17 -13.86
C ASP A 126 7.23 2.34 -12.75
N LEU A 127 7.04 1.28 -11.97
CA LEU A 127 6.00 1.25 -10.97
C LEU A 127 6.20 2.33 -9.89
N TYR A 128 7.44 2.59 -9.50
CA TYR A 128 7.77 3.63 -8.52
C TYR A 128 7.50 5.04 -9.06
N ALA A 129 7.91 5.31 -10.29
CA ALA A 129 7.64 6.60 -10.94
C ALA A 129 6.14 6.88 -11.02
N LYS A 130 5.34 5.84 -11.35
CA LYS A 130 3.88 5.96 -11.44
C LYS A 130 3.21 6.11 -10.07
N ALA A 131 3.54 5.24 -9.10
CA ALA A 131 2.83 5.16 -7.83
C ALA A 131 3.28 6.22 -6.81
N VAL A 132 4.57 6.59 -6.81
CA VAL A 132 5.16 7.49 -5.83
C VAL A 132 5.49 8.86 -6.42
N ARG A 133 6.20 8.90 -7.55
CA ARG A 133 6.59 10.18 -8.18
C ARG A 133 5.45 10.85 -8.94
N ARG A 134 4.41 10.10 -9.32
CA ARG A 134 3.20 10.59 -10.04
C ARG A 134 3.54 11.28 -11.37
N GLN A 135 4.44 10.68 -12.12
CA GLN A 135 4.86 11.12 -13.44
C GLN A 135 3.92 10.61 -14.53
#